data_56326ed03fa33ff193875218f824cab3
#
_entry.id   56326ed03fa33ff193875218f824cab3
#
_cell.length_a   1.000
_cell.length_b   1.000
_cell.length_c   1.000
_cell.angle_alpha   90.00
_cell.angle_beta   90.00
_cell.angle_gamma   90.00
#
_symmetry.space_group_name_H-M   'P 1'
#
loop_
_entity.id
_entity.type
_entity.pdbx_description
1 polymer ?
#
loop_
_entity_poly.entity_id
_entity_poly.type
_entity_poly.pdbx_seq_one_letter_code
_entity_poly.pdbx_strand_id
1 'polypeptide(L)'
;MVHWRKSESSRVRFSAATTAERLLPERLAECARPLLGQIDAALFTADERGEAGRMSLIAFSIRIVSAAIAFISQVLLARWMGSFEYGIFVLVWVTMVIAGNISCFGFHTSIIRFIPEYRERGMTAELRGVLLTSRLFVLLASTAIAMLGGLGVWYFSGAIESYYVVPFILGLICLPMIALSDVVQGISRAHSWAVSALSPTYLIRPVLILAFMAGALLAGYEPCAETALIAAILATYTTTIIQLVSVTARVDRRLPHGPREIRFRLWFAISLPIFLVESFFFLLTNADVLMVGFYMQPDDVAVYFATVKTLALVHFVYFAVKAGVAQRYAAIAHGEPDKLASFARETVAWTFWPSLVMALAVLALGKPMLMLFGPGFDAGYPLLFLLVFGVVARAAVGPCESLLTMSGYQNVCALVYAITLAFNIGLSMLLIPSLGLWGAAIATSLAMIFEAGALSFTVWRKLGIAMAIFIPAAAGSEAR
;
A
#
# COMPACT_ATOMS: atom_id res chain seq x y z
N MET A 1 -33.05 -10.40 -47.59
CA MET A 1 -32.15 -11.40 -46.98
C MET A 1 -30.77 -11.17 -47.54
N VAL A 2 -29.90 -10.51 -46.80
CA VAL A 2 -28.49 -10.34 -47.13
C VAL A 2 -27.67 -10.87 -45.96
N HIS A 3 -27.06 -12.03 -46.17
CA HIS A 3 -26.16 -12.68 -45.24
C HIS A 3 -24.84 -11.88 -45.18
N TRP A 4 -24.58 -11.22 -44.04
CA TRP A 4 -23.24 -10.73 -43.68
C TRP A 4 -22.44 -11.89 -43.07
N ARG A 5 -21.52 -12.46 -43.85
CA ARG A 5 -20.45 -13.31 -43.34
C ARG A 5 -19.53 -12.44 -42.49
N LYS A 6 -19.49 -12.72 -41.16
CA LYS A 6 -18.40 -12.25 -40.30
C LYS A 6 -17.11 -12.94 -40.76
N SER A 7 -16.18 -12.14 -41.31
CA SER A 7 -14.80 -12.59 -41.49
C SER A 7 -14.15 -12.80 -40.14
N GLU A 8 -13.86 -14.03 -39.79
CA GLU A 8 -12.96 -14.38 -38.70
C GLU A 8 -11.55 -13.88 -39.05
N SER A 9 -11.18 -12.68 -38.61
CA SER A 9 -9.79 -12.27 -38.59
C SER A 9 -9.06 -13.14 -37.56
N SER A 10 -8.13 -13.96 -38.01
CA SER A 10 -7.16 -14.71 -37.22
C SER A 10 -6.31 -13.76 -36.39
N ARG A 11 -6.83 -13.36 -35.21
CA ARG A 11 -6.00 -12.72 -34.18
C ARG A 11 -5.09 -13.80 -33.60
N VAL A 12 -3.80 -13.66 -33.82
CA VAL A 12 -2.77 -14.44 -33.14
C VAL A 12 -3.10 -14.40 -31.64
N ARG A 13 -3.64 -15.49 -31.10
CA ARG A 13 -3.93 -15.61 -29.67
C ARG A 13 -2.59 -15.76 -28.95
N PHE A 14 -2.12 -14.72 -28.32
CA PHE A 14 -1.03 -14.80 -27.35
C PHE A 14 -1.50 -15.68 -26.19
N SER A 15 -0.98 -16.90 -26.09
CA SER A 15 -1.18 -17.79 -24.92
C SER A 15 0.06 -17.72 -24.05
N ALA A 16 -0.13 -17.51 -22.74
CA ALA A 16 0.97 -17.49 -21.78
C ALA A 16 1.67 -18.86 -21.72
N ALA A 17 0.90 -19.94 -21.88
CA ALA A 17 1.42 -21.31 -21.92
C ALA A 17 2.36 -21.52 -23.12
N THR A 18 1.96 -21.12 -24.33
CA THR A 18 2.78 -21.27 -25.54
C THR A 18 4.01 -20.35 -25.54
N THR A 19 3.93 -19.19 -24.88
CA THR A 19 5.08 -18.27 -24.77
C THR A 19 6.11 -18.81 -23.75
N ALA A 20 5.65 -19.38 -22.66
CA ALA A 20 6.52 -19.96 -21.63
C ALA A 20 7.19 -21.27 -22.12
N GLU A 21 6.51 -22.09 -22.92
CA GLU A 21 7.10 -23.29 -23.57
C GLU A 21 8.25 -22.95 -24.54
N ARG A 22 8.27 -21.72 -25.08
CA ARG A 22 9.36 -21.23 -25.93
C ARG A 22 10.55 -20.64 -25.16
N LEU A 23 10.34 -20.20 -23.93
CA LEU A 23 11.32 -19.43 -23.14
C LEU A 23 11.91 -20.20 -21.97
N LEU A 24 11.23 -21.25 -21.48
CA LEU A 24 11.65 -22.01 -20.30
C LEU A 24 12.14 -23.42 -20.68
N PRO A 25 13.12 -23.98 -19.94
CA PRO A 25 13.49 -25.39 -20.06
C PRO A 25 12.28 -26.31 -19.80
N GLU A 26 12.15 -27.43 -20.52
CA GLU A 26 10.99 -28.34 -20.53
C GLU A 26 10.50 -28.71 -19.10
N ARG A 27 11.40 -28.99 -18.17
CA ARG A 27 11.04 -29.34 -16.78
C ARG A 27 10.38 -28.21 -16.00
N LEU A 28 10.74 -26.95 -16.27
CA LEU A 28 10.13 -25.78 -15.64
C LEU A 28 8.80 -25.41 -16.32
N ALA A 29 8.70 -25.65 -17.62
CA ALA A 29 7.47 -25.44 -18.38
C ALA A 29 6.36 -26.42 -17.94
N GLU A 30 6.69 -27.69 -17.67
CA GLU A 30 5.74 -28.68 -17.16
C GLU A 30 5.20 -28.36 -15.76
N CYS A 31 6.07 -27.91 -14.85
CA CYS A 31 5.65 -27.46 -13.52
C CYS A 31 4.79 -26.18 -13.57
N ALA A 32 5.02 -25.31 -14.54
CA ALA A 32 4.28 -24.06 -14.71
C ALA A 32 2.97 -24.22 -15.50
N ARG A 33 2.80 -25.30 -16.29
CA ARG A 33 1.61 -25.55 -17.11
C ARG A 33 0.26 -25.38 -16.41
N PRO A 34 0.02 -25.93 -15.20
CA PRO A 34 -1.27 -25.78 -14.54
C PRO A 34 -1.55 -24.32 -14.15
N LEU A 35 -0.52 -23.56 -13.75
CA LEU A 35 -0.60 -22.13 -13.43
C LEU A 35 -0.83 -21.30 -14.70
N LEU A 36 -0.10 -21.57 -15.77
CA LEU A 36 -0.22 -20.90 -17.06
C LEU A 36 -1.55 -21.20 -17.75
N GLY A 37 -2.08 -22.40 -17.60
CA GLY A 37 -3.42 -22.77 -18.06
C GLY A 37 -4.52 -22.03 -17.32
N GLN A 38 -4.38 -21.80 -16.03
CA GLN A 38 -5.30 -20.96 -15.24
C GLN A 38 -5.21 -19.49 -15.64
N ILE A 39 -4.02 -18.99 -15.95
CA ILE A 39 -3.81 -17.63 -16.46
C ILE A 39 -4.44 -17.46 -17.85
N ASP A 40 -4.24 -18.44 -18.76
CA ASP A 40 -4.85 -18.42 -20.06
C ASP A 40 -6.38 -18.53 -20.01
N ALA A 41 -6.92 -19.37 -19.12
CA ALA A 41 -8.35 -19.45 -18.86
C ALA A 41 -8.92 -18.13 -18.32
N ALA A 42 -8.21 -17.48 -17.38
CA ALA A 42 -8.60 -16.17 -16.84
C ALA A 42 -8.50 -15.05 -17.90
N LEU A 43 -7.57 -15.15 -18.86
CA LEU A 43 -7.36 -14.15 -19.90
C LEU A 43 -8.35 -14.26 -21.08
N PHE A 44 -8.81 -15.47 -21.41
CA PHE A 44 -9.52 -15.74 -22.67
C PHE A 44 -10.98 -16.16 -22.52
N THR A 45 -11.51 -16.36 -21.29
CA THR A 45 -12.95 -16.55 -21.09
C THR A 45 -13.70 -15.23 -21.28
N ALA A 46 -14.75 -15.25 -22.10
CA ALA A 46 -15.55 -14.06 -22.45
C ALA A 46 -16.59 -13.67 -21.40
N ASP A 47 -16.67 -14.41 -20.29
CA ASP A 47 -17.63 -14.22 -19.21
C ASP A 47 -17.19 -13.14 -18.22
N GLU A 48 -18.13 -12.65 -17.40
CA GLU A 48 -17.87 -11.67 -16.30
C GLU A 48 -16.75 -12.16 -15.34
N ARG A 49 -16.62 -13.47 -15.14
CA ARG A 49 -15.51 -14.08 -14.37
C ARG A 49 -14.15 -13.87 -15.05
N GLY A 50 -14.08 -13.94 -16.37
CA GLY A 50 -12.87 -13.67 -17.15
C GLY A 50 -12.48 -12.19 -17.14
N GLU A 51 -13.47 -11.27 -17.10
CA GLU A 51 -13.20 -9.84 -16.97
C GLU A 51 -12.63 -9.50 -15.58
N ALA A 52 -13.22 -10.02 -14.52
CA ALA A 52 -12.71 -9.88 -13.16
C ALA A 52 -11.30 -10.49 -13.00
N GLY A 53 -11.03 -11.66 -13.61
CA GLY A 53 -9.72 -12.29 -13.62
C GLY A 53 -8.66 -11.45 -14.34
N ARG A 54 -8.99 -10.89 -15.50
CA ARG A 54 -8.10 -9.97 -16.23
C ARG A 54 -7.76 -8.71 -15.45
N MET A 55 -8.77 -8.10 -14.82
CA MET A 55 -8.57 -6.91 -13.99
C MET A 55 -7.67 -7.21 -12.78
N SER A 56 -7.85 -8.37 -12.16
CA SER A 56 -7.00 -8.83 -11.04
C SER A 56 -5.56 -9.07 -11.50
N LEU A 57 -5.36 -9.71 -12.65
CA LEU A 57 -4.03 -9.97 -13.21
C LEU A 57 -3.32 -8.69 -13.62
N ILE A 58 -4.02 -7.74 -14.25
CA ILE A 58 -3.49 -6.40 -14.57
C ILE A 58 -3.08 -5.66 -13.29
N ALA A 59 -3.94 -5.66 -12.27
CA ALA A 59 -3.65 -5.02 -11.00
C ALA A 59 -2.43 -5.66 -10.32
N PHE A 60 -2.30 -6.98 -10.36
CA PHE A 60 -1.16 -7.71 -9.82
C PHE A 60 0.14 -7.40 -10.60
N SER A 61 0.09 -7.41 -11.93
CA SER A 61 1.24 -7.04 -12.77
C SER A 61 1.69 -5.60 -12.53
N ILE A 62 0.74 -4.65 -12.43
CA ILE A 62 1.05 -3.26 -12.06
C ILE A 62 1.75 -3.21 -10.70
N ARG A 63 1.31 -3.99 -9.73
CA ARG A 63 1.94 -4.01 -8.39
C ARG A 63 3.37 -4.53 -8.41
N ILE A 64 3.66 -5.61 -9.18
CA ILE A 64 5.03 -6.12 -9.31
C ILE A 64 5.93 -5.08 -9.96
N VAL A 65 5.51 -4.55 -11.10
CA VAL A 65 6.28 -3.53 -11.83
C VAL A 65 6.46 -2.27 -10.97
N SER A 66 5.42 -1.86 -10.23
CA SER A 66 5.51 -0.69 -9.35
C SER A 66 6.47 -0.91 -8.18
N ALA A 67 6.54 -2.11 -7.62
CA ALA A 67 7.49 -2.43 -6.55
C ALA A 67 8.94 -2.35 -7.06
N ALA A 68 9.21 -2.86 -8.26
CA ALA A 68 10.52 -2.74 -8.89
C ALA A 68 10.89 -1.28 -9.20
N ILE A 69 9.97 -0.52 -9.80
CA ILE A 69 10.19 0.92 -10.08
C ILE A 69 10.41 1.69 -8.78
N ALA A 70 9.60 1.44 -7.74
CA ALA A 70 9.76 2.10 -6.46
C ALA A 70 11.13 1.80 -5.84
N PHE A 71 11.56 0.54 -5.84
CA PHE A 71 12.88 0.16 -5.32
C PHE A 71 14.02 0.83 -6.10
N ILE A 72 14.00 0.72 -7.43
CA ILE A 72 15.02 1.35 -8.29
C ILE A 72 15.04 2.88 -8.10
N SER A 73 13.86 3.50 -7.98
CA SER A 73 13.76 4.95 -7.75
C SER A 73 14.44 5.37 -6.44
N GLN A 74 14.24 4.61 -5.38
CA GLN A 74 14.89 4.90 -4.09
C GLN A 74 16.40 4.70 -4.16
N VAL A 75 16.87 3.63 -4.83
CA VAL A 75 18.29 3.39 -5.05
C VAL A 75 18.96 4.55 -5.82
N LEU A 76 18.34 5.01 -6.91
CA LEU A 76 18.89 6.10 -7.71
C LEU A 76 18.91 7.42 -6.94
N LEU A 77 17.83 7.76 -6.23
CA LEU A 77 17.80 8.97 -5.40
C LEU A 77 18.86 8.92 -4.31
N ALA A 78 19.01 7.80 -3.60
CA ALA A 78 20.04 7.64 -2.57
C ALA A 78 21.44 7.79 -3.13
N ARG A 79 21.70 7.23 -4.32
CA ARG A 79 23.02 7.35 -4.98
C ARG A 79 23.34 8.76 -5.47
N TRP A 80 22.34 9.50 -5.92
CA TRP A 80 22.56 10.88 -6.39
C TRP A 80 22.78 11.85 -5.23
N MET A 81 22.03 11.70 -4.14
CA MET A 81 22.02 12.65 -3.02
C MET A 81 23.00 12.29 -1.90
N GLY A 82 23.39 11.02 -1.77
CA GLY A 82 24.08 10.53 -0.58
C GLY A 82 23.14 10.28 0.59
N SER A 83 23.65 9.68 1.67
CA SER A 83 22.83 9.23 2.82
C SER A 83 22.15 10.37 3.56
N PHE A 84 22.87 11.46 3.82
CA PHE A 84 22.35 12.60 4.60
C PHE A 84 21.15 13.28 3.92
N GLU A 85 21.32 13.73 2.70
CA GLU A 85 20.27 14.41 1.93
C GLU A 85 19.11 13.47 1.61
N TYR A 86 19.41 12.21 1.31
CA TYR A 86 18.41 11.20 1.09
C TYR A 86 17.58 10.92 2.35
N GLY A 87 18.20 10.92 3.54
CA GLY A 87 17.51 10.76 4.81
C GLY A 87 16.53 11.90 5.09
N ILE A 88 16.94 13.16 4.81
CA ILE A 88 16.06 14.32 4.91
C ILE A 88 14.86 14.16 3.97
N PHE A 89 15.11 13.86 2.69
CA PHE A 89 14.07 13.65 1.68
C PHE A 89 13.06 12.57 2.12
N VAL A 90 13.58 11.42 2.59
CA VAL A 90 12.75 10.28 3.01
C VAL A 90 11.87 10.64 4.20
N LEU A 91 12.43 11.26 5.24
CA LEU A 91 11.65 11.63 6.43
C LEU A 91 10.52 12.59 6.07
N VAL A 92 10.83 13.62 5.29
CA VAL A 92 9.81 14.58 4.83
C VAL A 92 8.77 13.89 3.96
N TRP A 93 9.20 13.07 2.99
CA TRP A 93 8.28 12.38 2.08
C TRP A 93 7.33 11.42 2.80
N VAL A 94 7.86 10.59 3.71
CA VAL A 94 7.04 9.66 4.52
C VAL A 94 6.05 10.45 5.39
N THR A 95 6.49 11.54 6.00
CA THR A 95 5.62 12.43 6.79
C THR A 95 4.48 12.99 5.93
N MET A 96 4.78 13.46 4.70
CA MET A 96 3.75 14.00 3.80
C MET A 96 2.79 12.92 3.30
N VAL A 97 3.25 11.71 3.05
CA VAL A 97 2.38 10.59 2.66
C VAL A 97 1.44 10.19 3.81
N ILE A 98 1.94 10.15 5.05
CA ILE A 98 1.12 9.92 6.24
C ILE A 98 0.09 11.05 6.42
N ALA A 99 0.52 12.29 6.39
CA ALA A 99 -0.35 13.46 6.54
C ALA A 99 -1.40 13.53 5.42
N GLY A 100 -1.05 13.15 4.19
CA GLY A 100 -1.96 13.05 3.05
C GLY A 100 -3.07 12.03 3.27
N ASN A 101 -2.71 10.84 3.72
CA ASN A 101 -3.68 9.79 4.04
C ASN A 101 -4.64 10.23 5.16
N ILE A 102 -4.10 10.79 6.25
CA ILE A 102 -4.88 11.34 7.37
C ILE A 102 -5.81 12.46 6.89
N SER A 103 -5.33 13.36 6.03
CA SER A 103 -6.10 14.49 5.49
C SER A 103 -7.30 14.07 4.64
N CYS A 104 -7.37 12.82 4.19
CA CYS A 104 -8.51 12.28 3.46
C CYS A 104 -9.72 11.99 4.35
N PHE A 105 -9.59 11.91 5.67
CA PHE A 105 -10.66 11.58 6.63
C PHE A 105 -11.49 10.36 6.18
N GLY A 106 -10.86 9.38 5.54
CA GLY A 106 -11.48 8.14 5.04
C GLY A 106 -12.29 8.28 3.75
N PHE A 107 -12.41 9.47 3.17
CA PHE A 107 -13.17 9.65 1.92
C PHE A 107 -12.58 8.87 0.75
N HIS A 108 -11.28 8.69 0.68
CA HIS A 108 -10.61 7.93 -0.37
C HIS A 108 -11.01 6.44 -0.41
N THR A 109 -11.48 5.90 0.71
CA THR A 109 -11.98 4.51 0.81
C THR A 109 -13.49 4.46 0.84
N SER A 110 -14.17 5.33 1.60
CA SER A 110 -15.63 5.30 1.68
C SER A 110 -16.31 5.57 0.32
N ILE A 111 -15.67 6.34 -0.56
CA ILE A 111 -16.18 6.62 -1.90
C ILE A 111 -16.27 5.35 -2.77
N ILE A 112 -15.44 4.33 -2.48
CA ILE A 112 -15.48 3.03 -3.18
C ILE A 112 -16.82 2.31 -2.90
N ARG A 113 -17.42 2.58 -1.75
CA ARG A 113 -18.74 2.06 -1.37
C ARG A 113 -19.86 2.94 -1.92
N PHE A 114 -19.78 4.27 -1.76
CA PHE A 114 -20.86 5.17 -2.14
C PHE A 114 -21.16 5.18 -3.64
N ILE A 115 -20.14 5.14 -4.49
CA ILE A 115 -20.34 5.22 -5.95
C ILE A 115 -21.18 4.05 -6.50
N PRO A 116 -20.85 2.77 -6.22
CA PRO A 116 -21.70 1.65 -6.67
C PRO A 116 -23.09 1.70 -6.05
N GLU A 117 -23.20 1.97 -4.74
CA GLU A 117 -24.48 2.02 -4.03
C GLU A 117 -25.45 3.04 -4.65
N TYR A 118 -24.98 4.28 -4.89
CA TYR A 118 -25.81 5.32 -5.49
C TYR A 118 -26.13 5.04 -6.97
N ARG A 119 -25.20 4.43 -7.69
CA ARG A 119 -25.42 4.04 -9.08
C ARG A 119 -26.49 2.95 -9.19
N GLU A 120 -26.45 1.93 -8.35
CA GLU A 120 -27.44 0.83 -8.35
C GLU A 120 -28.84 1.32 -7.95
N ARG A 121 -28.91 2.28 -7.02
CA ARG A 121 -30.17 2.89 -6.56
C ARG A 121 -30.68 4.01 -7.48
N GLY A 122 -29.96 4.37 -8.54
CA GLY A 122 -30.33 5.49 -9.44
C GLY A 122 -30.23 6.87 -8.81
N MET A 123 -29.58 7.02 -7.66
CA MET A 123 -29.41 8.28 -6.90
C MET A 123 -28.32 9.16 -7.52
N THR A 124 -28.59 9.69 -8.72
CA THR A 124 -27.59 10.41 -9.51
C THR A 124 -27.26 11.80 -8.94
N ALA A 125 -28.16 12.44 -8.22
CA ALA A 125 -27.94 13.73 -7.58
C ALA A 125 -26.95 13.61 -6.41
N GLU A 126 -27.12 12.60 -5.55
CA GLU A 126 -26.22 12.28 -4.45
C GLU A 126 -24.85 11.80 -4.98
N LEU A 127 -24.84 11.01 -6.07
CA LEU A 127 -23.61 10.59 -6.71
C LEU A 127 -22.77 11.78 -7.19
N ARG A 128 -23.40 12.78 -7.83
CA ARG A 128 -22.71 14.03 -8.20
C ARG A 128 -22.27 14.81 -6.97
N GLY A 129 -23.11 14.82 -5.94
CA GLY A 129 -22.82 15.45 -4.65
C GLY A 129 -21.58 14.87 -3.98
N VAL A 130 -21.49 13.53 -3.81
CA VAL A 130 -20.37 12.89 -3.15
C VAL A 130 -19.06 13.02 -3.93
N LEU A 131 -19.11 12.95 -5.28
CA LEU A 131 -17.94 13.15 -6.14
C LEU A 131 -17.33 14.54 -6.01
N LEU A 132 -18.17 15.59 -5.93
CA LEU A 132 -17.69 16.96 -5.74
C LEU A 132 -17.20 17.16 -4.31
N THR A 133 -18.03 16.79 -3.33
CA THR A 133 -17.78 17.05 -1.91
C THR A 133 -16.53 16.35 -1.42
N SER A 134 -16.29 15.10 -1.80
CA SER A 134 -15.08 14.36 -1.40
C SER A 134 -13.80 15.04 -1.89
N ARG A 135 -13.77 15.48 -3.15
CA ARG A 135 -12.62 16.20 -3.73
C ARG A 135 -12.39 17.54 -3.06
N LEU A 136 -13.46 18.34 -2.93
CA LEU A 136 -13.37 19.69 -2.37
C LEU A 136 -13.03 19.66 -0.88
N PHE A 137 -13.71 18.80 -0.11
CA PHE A 137 -13.45 18.66 1.32
C PHE A 137 -12.00 18.22 1.59
N VAL A 138 -11.50 17.19 0.88
CA VAL A 138 -10.14 16.72 1.09
C VAL A 138 -9.10 17.74 0.65
N LEU A 139 -9.34 18.45 -0.45
CA LEU A 139 -8.46 19.56 -0.87
C LEU A 139 -8.41 20.68 0.18
N LEU A 140 -9.55 21.11 0.71
CA LEU A 140 -9.60 22.14 1.73
C LEU A 140 -9.00 21.68 3.06
N ALA A 141 -9.32 20.47 3.51
CA ALA A 141 -8.79 19.90 4.75
C ALA A 141 -7.27 19.73 4.69
N SER A 142 -6.75 19.15 3.60
CA SER A 142 -5.31 18.98 3.42
C SER A 142 -4.56 20.30 3.25
N THR A 143 -5.17 21.29 2.61
CA THR A 143 -4.62 22.66 2.53
C THR A 143 -4.57 23.31 3.91
N ALA A 144 -5.64 23.19 4.71
CA ALA A 144 -5.66 23.71 6.07
C ALA A 144 -4.58 23.03 6.95
N ILE A 145 -4.43 21.70 6.84
CA ILE A 145 -3.38 20.96 7.54
C ILE A 145 -2.00 21.40 7.07
N ALA A 146 -1.80 21.60 5.77
CA ALA A 146 -0.54 22.12 5.23
C ALA A 146 -0.20 23.52 5.76
N MET A 147 -1.18 24.41 5.82
CA MET A 147 -1.00 25.76 6.38
C MET A 147 -0.68 25.72 7.88
N LEU A 148 -1.41 24.91 8.65
CA LEU A 148 -1.14 24.73 10.09
C LEU A 148 0.23 24.10 10.31
N GLY A 149 0.61 23.09 9.49
CA GLY A 149 1.93 22.49 9.51
C GLY A 149 3.03 23.51 9.19
N GLY A 150 2.83 24.36 8.17
CA GLY A 150 3.77 25.44 7.83
C GLY A 150 3.93 26.48 8.94
N LEU A 151 2.82 26.89 9.56
CA LEU A 151 2.85 27.75 10.74
C LEU A 151 3.58 27.07 11.91
N GLY A 152 3.37 25.76 12.11
CA GLY A 152 4.09 24.98 13.12
C GLY A 152 5.58 24.95 12.85
N VAL A 153 6.02 24.62 11.63
CA VAL A 153 7.44 24.62 11.25
C VAL A 153 8.05 26.01 11.45
N TRP A 154 7.35 27.07 11.06
CA TRP A 154 7.82 28.44 11.25
C TRP A 154 7.95 28.81 12.73
N TYR A 155 6.93 28.51 13.55
CA TYR A 155 6.92 28.84 14.98
C TYR A 155 7.98 28.07 15.77
N PHE A 156 8.18 26.79 15.45
CA PHE A 156 9.14 25.90 16.09
C PHE A 156 10.50 25.82 15.35
N SER A 157 10.76 26.73 14.40
CA SER A 157 11.99 26.71 13.59
C SER A 157 13.28 26.76 14.43
N GLY A 158 13.23 27.38 15.62
CA GLY A 158 14.37 27.38 16.56
C GLY A 158 14.59 26.06 17.33
N ALA A 159 13.64 25.15 17.31
CA ALA A 159 13.72 23.82 17.96
C ALA A 159 13.89 22.67 16.94
N ILE A 160 13.72 22.97 15.65
CA ILE A 160 13.89 22.04 14.54
C ILE A 160 15.28 22.27 13.95
N GLU A 161 16.01 21.20 13.66
CA GLU A 161 17.30 21.30 12.98
C GLU A 161 17.14 22.06 11.66
N SER A 162 18.03 23.02 11.40
CA SER A 162 17.91 23.99 10.30
C SER A 162 17.76 23.33 8.92
N TYR A 163 18.41 22.19 8.72
CA TYR A 163 18.36 21.43 7.47
C TYR A 163 17.01 20.76 7.19
N TYR A 164 16.08 20.69 8.16
CA TYR A 164 14.73 20.18 7.96
C TYR A 164 13.71 21.28 7.63
N VAL A 165 13.97 22.54 7.97
CA VAL A 165 12.95 23.61 7.88
C VAL A 165 12.45 23.80 6.45
N VAL A 166 13.35 24.04 5.50
CA VAL A 166 12.99 24.26 4.08
C VAL A 166 12.40 22.99 3.46
N PRO A 167 12.99 21.79 3.63
CA PRO A 167 12.42 20.55 3.16
C PRO A 167 10.99 20.28 3.66
N PHE A 168 10.67 20.54 4.93
CA PHE A 168 9.30 20.37 5.43
C PHE A 168 8.32 21.36 4.80
N ILE A 169 8.71 22.61 4.60
CA ILE A 169 7.87 23.62 3.92
C ILE A 169 7.57 23.17 2.48
N LEU A 170 8.61 22.71 1.74
CA LEU A 170 8.42 22.17 0.40
C LEU A 170 7.53 20.93 0.39
N GLY A 171 7.71 20.02 1.35
CA GLY A 171 6.87 18.84 1.50
C GLY A 171 5.39 19.20 1.71
N LEU A 172 5.09 20.20 2.55
CA LEU A 172 3.73 20.65 2.82
C LEU A 172 3.01 21.18 1.57
N ILE A 173 3.74 21.71 0.59
CA ILE A 173 3.17 22.10 -0.72
C ILE A 173 2.63 20.86 -1.48
N CYS A 174 3.26 19.71 -1.33
CA CYS A 174 2.77 18.46 -1.94
C CYS A 174 1.47 17.93 -1.31
N LEU A 175 1.23 18.21 -0.03
CA LEU A 175 0.20 17.58 0.78
C LEU A 175 -1.21 17.63 0.17
N PRO A 176 -1.72 18.80 -0.32
CA PRO A 176 -3.05 18.86 -0.92
C PRO A 176 -3.20 17.97 -2.16
N MET A 177 -2.15 17.89 -2.97
CA MET A 177 -2.17 17.07 -4.19
C MET A 177 -2.02 15.58 -3.91
N ILE A 178 -1.29 15.19 -2.88
CA ILE A 178 -1.22 13.79 -2.42
C ILE A 178 -2.62 13.34 -1.98
N ALA A 179 -3.26 14.08 -1.09
CA ALA A 179 -4.58 13.76 -0.58
C ALA A 179 -5.66 13.73 -1.69
N LEU A 180 -5.62 14.70 -2.60
CA LEU A 180 -6.53 14.72 -3.76
C LEU A 180 -6.31 13.52 -4.68
N SER A 181 -5.06 13.15 -4.94
CA SER A 181 -4.71 11.95 -5.71
C SER A 181 -5.32 10.68 -5.10
N ASP A 182 -5.29 10.53 -3.78
CA ASP A 182 -5.84 9.37 -3.08
C ASP A 182 -7.36 9.27 -3.24
N VAL A 183 -8.09 10.40 -3.18
CA VAL A 183 -9.54 10.43 -3.46
C VAL A 183 -9.84 10.08 -4.92
N VAL A 184 -9.09 10.63 -5.88
CA VAL A 184 -9.29 10.33 -7.30
C VAL A 184 -8.95 8.87 -7.62
N GLN A 185 -7.96 8.30 -6.91
CA GLN A 185 -7.65 6.87 -6.95
C GLN A 185 -8.83 6.04 -6.41
N GLY A 186 -9.46 6.46 -5.30
CA GLY A 186 -10.67 5.84 -4.73
C GLY A 186 -11.83 5.84 -5.73
N ILE A 187 -12.09 6.98 -6.40
CA ILE A 187 -13.08 7.09 -7.47
C ILE A 187 -12.80 6.11 -8.61
N SER A 188 -11.54 6.01 -9.02
CA SER A 188 -11.13 5.09 -10.09
C SER A 188 -11.32 3.62 -9.70
N ARG A 189 -11.02 3.26 -8.43
CA ARG A 189 -11.28 1.92 -7.90
C ARG A 189 -12.77 1.57 -7.88
N ALA A 190 -13.62 2.53 -7.47
CA ALA A 190 -15.08 2.35 -7.46
C ALA A 190 -15.68 2.06 -8.85
N HIS A 191 -15.00 2.51 -9.91
CA HIS A 191 -15.38 2.24 -11.29
C HIS A 191 -14.62 1.05 -11.91
N SER A 192 -13.84 0.30 -11.13
CA SER A 192 -12.98 -0.81 -11.59
C SER A 192 -11.94 -0.40 -12.65
N TRP A 193 -11.51 0.87 -12.67
CA TRP A 193 -10.47 1.35 -13.57
C TRP A 193 -9.07 1.15 -12.97
N ALA A 194 -8.60 -0.10 -12.91
CA ALA A 194 -7.37 -0.48 -12.24
C ALA A 194 -6.14 0.32 -12.70
N VAL A 195 -5.98 0.51 -14.01
CA VAL A 195 -4.87 1.28 -14.59
C VAL A 195 -4.93 2.74 -14.13
N SER A 196 -6.10 3.40 -14.24
CA SER A 196 -6.27 4.80 -13.83
C SER A 196 -6.15 4.98 -12.31
N ALA A 197 -6.44 3.92 -11.53
CA ALA A 197 -6.29 3.94 -10.08
C ALA A 197 -4.83 3.81 -9.65
N LEU A 198 -4.07 2.88 -10.22
CA LEU A 198 -2.77 2.48 -9.69
C LEU A 198 -1.59 3.14 -10.42
N SER A 199 -1.68 3.31 -11.76
CA SER A 199 -0.52 3.78 -12.54
C SER A 199 -0.04 5.19 -12.18
N PRO A 200 -0.88 6.20 -11.93
CA PRO A 200 -0.39 7.55 -11.65
C PRO A 200 0.49 7.60 -10.39
N THR A 201 0.04 6.99 -9.30
CA THR A 201 0.73 7.04 -8.01
C THR A 201 1.92 6.09 -7.95
N TYR A 202 1.78 4.85 -8.49
CA TYR A 202 2.77 3.80 -8.26
C TYR A 202 3.75 3.59 -9.41
N LEU A 203 3.44 4.06 -10.63
CA LEU A 203 4.33 3.95 -11.80
C LEU A 203 4.81 5.32 -12.27
N ILE A 204 3.88 6.22 -12.58
CA ILE A 204 4.21 7.47 -13.27
C ILE A 204 4.91 8.46 -12.34
N ARG A 205 4.39 8.64 -11.11
CA ARG A 205 4.97 9.59 -10.14
C ARG A 205 6.43 9.27 -9.80
N PRO A 206 6.82 8.04 -9.42
CA PRO A 206 8.23 7.73 -9.15
C PRO A 206 9.14 7.95 -10.35
N VAL A 207 8.68 7.59 -11.56
CA VAL A 207 9.46 7.82 -12.79
C VAL A 207 9.61 9.32 -13.07
N LEU A 208 8.55 10.12 -12.88
CA LEU A 208 8.64 11.57 -13.06
C LEU A 208 9.52 12.24 -11.99
N ILE A 209 9.50 11.77 -10.75
CA ILE A 209 10.45 12.27 -9.72
C ILE A 209 11.89 12.08 -10.20
N LEU A 210 12.22 10.89 -10.68
CA LEU A 210 13.56 10.63 -11.24
C LEU A 210 13.85 11.48 -12.46
N ALA A 211 12.91 11.62 -13.38
CA ALA A 211 13.10 12.41 -14.59
C ALA A 211 13.32 13.89 -14.27
N PHE A 212 12.54 14.48 -13.37
CA PHE A 212 12.71 15.86 -12.94
C PHE A 212 14.00 16.07 -12.14
N MET A 213 14.36 15.12 -11.26
CA MET A 213 15.62 15.14 -10.54
C MET A 213 16.81 15.07 -11.51
N ALA A 214 16.80 14.11 -12.44
CA ALA A 214 17.84 14.01 -13.47
C ALA A 214 17.92 15.28 -14.33
N GLY A 215 16.79 15.87 -14.71
CA GLY A 215 16.73 17.13 -15.43
C GLY A 215 17.35 18.29 -14.64
N ALA A 216 17.08 18.38 -13.34
CA ALA A 216 17.67 19.38 -12.46
C ALA A 216 19.20 19.22 -12.34
N LEU A 217 19.68 17.98 -12.19
CA LEU A 217 21.13 17.69 -12.15
C LEU A 217 21.82 18.06 -13.46
N LEU A 218 21.20 17.76 -14.61
CA LEU A 218 21.71 18.15 -15.92
C LEU A 218 21.70 19.68 -16.12
N ALA A 219 20.81 20.40 -15.46
CA ALA A 219 20.77 21.86 -15.44
C ALA A 219 21.76 22.49 -14.47
N GLY A 220 22.54 21.68 -13.72
CA GLY A 220 23.58 22.13 -12.80
C GLY A 220 23.12 22.41 -11.37
N TYR A 221 21.91 21.95 -10.99
CA TYR A 221 21.45 22.03 -9.60
C TYR A 221 22.12 20.96 -8.74
N GLU A 222 22.32 21.28 -7.47
CA GLU A 222 22.92 20.34 -6.51
C GLU A 222 22.01 19.16 -6.18
N PRO A 223 22.56 17.95 -5.97
CA PRO A 223 21.78 16.76 -5.58
C PRO A 223 21.42 16.77 -4.09
N CYS A 224 20.59 17.71 -3.66
CA CYS A 224 20.13 17.87 -2.28
C CYS A 224 18.66 17.50 -2.09
N ALA A 225 18.22 17.41 -0.84
CA ALA A 225 16.84 17.09 -0.47
C ALA A 225 15.83 18.09 -1.03
N GLU A 226 16.19 19.38 -1.08
CA GLU A 226 15.34 20.44 -1.62
C GLU A 226 15.07 20.22 -3.12
N THR A 227 16.12 19.96 -3.90
CA THR A 227 15.99 19.65 -5.34
C THR A 227 15.11 18.42 -5.58
N ALA A 228 15.28 17.37 -4.78
CA ALA A 228 14.46 16.17 -4.86
C ALA A 228 13.00 16.43 -4.47
N LEU A 229 12.74 17.28 -3.47
CA LEU A 229 11.37 17.67 -3.09
C LEU A 229 10.71 18.54 -4.15
N ILE A 230 11.43 19.46 -4.78
CA ILE A 230 10.91 20.23 -5.92
C ILE A 230 10.56 19.29 -7.07
N ALA A 231 11.40 18.31 -7.39
CA ALA A 231 11.09 17.28 -8.37
C ALA A 231 9.84 16.47 -7.97
N ALA A 232 9.69 16.13 -6.69
CA ALA A 232 8.53 15.43 -6.16
C ALA A 232 7.25 16.29 -6.21
N ILE A 233 7.34 17.61 -5.96
CA ILE A 233 6.24 18.56 -6.14
C ILE A 233 5.78 18.54 -7.61
N LEU A 234 6.66 18.78 -8.54
CA LEU A 234 6.36 18.82 -9.97
C LEU A 234 5.73 17.49 -10.45
N ALA A 235 6.30 16.35 -10.04
CA ALA A 235 5.78 15.03 -10.38
C ALA A 235 4.38 14.80 -9.78
N THR A 236 4.17 15.17 -8.53
CA THR A 236 2.90 14.98 -7.83
C THR A 236 1.80 15.85 -8.43
N TYR A 237 2.07 17.13 -8.69
CA TYR A 237 1.12 18.02 -9.35
C TYR A 237 0.77 17.55 -10.75
N THR A 238 1.77 17.22 -11.56
CA THR A 238 1.57 16.72 -12.93
C THR A 238 0.70 15.47 -12.95
N THR A 239 1.06 14.45 -12.15
CA THR A 239 0.31 13.20 -12.12
C THR A 239 -1.10 13.38 -11.58
N THR A 240 -1.29 14.18 -10.53
CA THR A 240 -2.59 14.39 -9.90
C THR A 240 -3.52 15.18 -10.80
N ILE A 241 -3.03 16.23 -11.48
CA ILE A 241 -3.84 17.02 -12.42
C ILE A 241 -4.26 16.16 -13.62
N ILE A 242 -3.34 15.42 -14.23
CA ILE A 242 -3.66 14.52 -15.34
C ILE A 242 -4.68 13.46 -14.92
N GLN A 243 -4.50 12.86 -13.73
CA GLN A 243 -5.44 11.86 -13.20
C GLN A 243 -6.80 12.48 -12.93
N LEU A 244 -6.86 13.65 -12.27
CA LEU A 244 -8.09 14.37 -11.97
C LEU A 244 -8.87 14.70 -13.23
N VAL A 245 -8.21 15.28 -14.25
CA VAL A 245 -8.84 15.64 -15.53
C VAL A 245 -9.35 14.40 -16.26
N SER A 246 -8.52 13.37 -16.38
CA SER A 246 -8.87 12.16 -17.12
C SER A 246 -10.01 11.39 -16.44
N VAL A 247 -10.00 11.26 -15.10
CA VAL A 247 -11.07 10.57 -14.35
C VAL A 247 -12.35 11.39 -14.39
N THR A 248 -12.28 12.73 -14.21
CA THR A 248 -13.45 13.60 -14.26
C THR A 248 -14.11 13.54 -15.63
N ALA A 249 -13.34 13.68 -16.72
CA ALA A 249 -13.88 13.57 -18.07
C ALA A 249 -14.53 12.21 -18.36
N ARG A 250 -14.00 11.11 -17.83
CA ARG A 250 -14.62 9.77 -17.96
C ARG A 250 -15.91 9.63 -17.14
N VAL A 251 -15.97 10.21 -15.95
CA VAL A 251 -17.17 10.20 -15.10
C VAL A 251 -18.26 11.06 -15.75
N ASP A 252 -17.94 12.28 -16.20
CA ASP A 252 -18.91 13.21 -16.81
C ASP A 252 -19.53 12.64 -18.10
N ARG A 253 -18.78 11.88 -18.90
CA ARG A 253 -19.33 11.18 -20.08
C ARG A 253 -20.36 10.10 -19.71
N ARG A 254 -20.31 9.54 -18.50
CA ARG A 254 -21.21 8.46 -18.06
C ARG A 254 -22.34 8.96 -17.17
N LEU A 255 -22.20 10.14 -16.57
CA LEU A 255 -23.14 10.70 -15.64
C LEU A 255 -23.76 11.96 -16.23
N PRO A 256 -25.08 11.95 -16.57
CA PRO A 256 -25.75 13.12 -17.13
C PRO A 256 -25.63 14.34 -16.24
N HIS A 257 -25.58 15.53 -16.81
CA HIS A 257 -25.65 16.78 -16.04
C HIS A 257 -26.98 16.91 -15.30
N GLY A 258 -26.95 17.48 -14.09
CA GLY A 258 -28.15 17.65 -13.28
C GLY A 258 -27.87 18.19 -11.88
N PRO A 259 -28.88 18.27 -11.02
CA PRO A 259 -28.74 18.78 -9.67
C PRO A 259 -27.77 17.94 -8.85
N ARG A 260 -27.21 18.55 -7.80
CA ARG A 260 -26.31 17.92 -6.83
C ARG A 260 -26.98 17.96 -5.47
N GLU A 261 -27.10 16.79 -4.83
CA GLU A 261 -27.54 16.70 -3.45
C GLU A 261 -26.34 16.45 -2.55
N ILE A 262 -26.15 17.29 -1.53
CA ILE A 262 -24.99 17.23 -0.62
C ILE A 262 -25.47 16.72 0.74
N ARG A 263 -25.06 15.50 1.09
CA ARG A 263 -25.34 14.84 2.39
C ARG A 263 -24.06 14.72 3.22
N PHE A 264 -23.33 15.82 3.40
CA PHE A 264 -22.00 15.81 4.01
C PHE A 264 -21.97 15.11 5.37
N ARG A 265 -22.91 15.40 6.27
CA ARG A 265 -22.96 14.79 7.62
C ARG A 265 -23.06 13.25 7.55
N LEU A 266 -23.86 12.73 6.63
CA LEU A 266 -24.01 11.27 6.43
C LEU A 266 -22.70 10.66 5.92
N TRP A 267 -22.11 11.27 4.90
CA TRP A 267 -20.86 10.76 4.31
C TRP A 267 -19.70 10.82 5.30
N PHE A 268 -19.58 11.91 6.04
CA PHE A 268 -18.54 12.06 7.05
C PHE A 268 -18.70 11.06 8.20
N ALA A 269 -19.94 10.87 8.71
CA ALA A 269 -20.21 9.90 9.77
C ALA A 269 -19.87 8.46 9.36
N ILE A 270 -20.06 8.08 8.08
CA ILE A 270 -19.70 6.77 7.55
C ILE A 270 -18.18 6.67 7.29
N SER A 271 -17.55 7.76 6.85
CA SER A 271 -16.12 7.77 6.53
C SER A 271 -15.25 7.75 7.78
N LEU A 272 -15.68 8.35 8.89
CA LEU A 272 -14.88 8.52 10.10
C LEU A 272 -14.45 7.19 10.76
N PRO A 273 -15.30 6.16 10.92
CA PRO A 273 -14.85 4.86 11.41
C PRO A 273 -13.83 4.19 10.48
N ILE A 274 -14.03 4.28 9.16
CA ILE A 274 -13.12 3.75 8.16
C ILE A 274 -11.76 4.45 8.27
N PHE A 275 -11.78 5.77 8.42
CA PHE A 275 -10.60 6.59 8.65
C PHE A 275 -9.77 6.11 9.84
N LEU A 276 -10.41 5.85 10.98
CA LEU A 276 -9.69 5.41 12.18
C LEU A 276 -8.96 4.07 11.96
N VAL A 277 -9.64 3.09 11.35
CA VAL A 277 -9.06 1.77 11.04
C VAL A 277 -7.84 1.92 10.12
N GLU A 278 -8.01 2.64 9.01
CA GLU A 278 -6.97 2.80 7.99
C GLU A 278 -5.80 3.66 8.48
N SER A 279 -6.09 4.73 9.21
CA SER A 279 -5.03 5.61 9.74
C SER A 279 -4.17 4.90 10.78
N PHE A 280 -4.75 4.10 11.68
CA PHE A 280 -3.97 3.33 12.63
C PHE A 280 -3.09 2.29 11.94
N PHE A 281 -3.63 1.59 10.95
CA PHE A 281 -2.83 0.64 10.17
C PHE A 281 -1.72 1.35 9.38
N PHE A 282 -2.03 2.49 8.76
CA PHE A 282 -1.06 3.24 7.96
C PHE A 282 0.04 3.87 8.82
N LEU A 283 -0.31 4.42 9.99
CA LEU A 283 0.65 4.90 10.98
C LEU A 283 1.52 3.74 11.48
N LEU A 284 0.94 2.60 11.84
CA LEU A 284 1.69 1.44 12.32
C LEU A 284 2.75 0.97 11.32
N THR A 285 2.47 1.07 10.02
CA THR A 285 3.41 0.64 8.97
C THR A 285 4.48 1.67 8.60
N ASN A 286 4.44 2.88 9.17
CA ASN A 286 5.36 3.95 8.84
C ASN A 286 5.90 4.72 10.07
N ALA A 287 5.36 4.45 11.26
CA ALA A 287 5.73 5.16 12.50
C ALA A 287 7.20 4.95 12.88
N ASP A 288 7.76 3.81 12.55
CA ASP A 288 9.16 3.45 12.79
C ASP A 288 10.13 4.44 12.13
N VAL A 289 9.89 4.80 10.86
CA VAL A 289 10.71 5.79 10.14
C VAL A 289 10.59 7.16 10.79
N LEU A 290 9.38 7.56 11.24
CA LEU A 290 9.17 8.83 11.94
C LEU A 290 9.91 8.85 13.28
N MET A 291 9.86 7.75 14.04
CA MET A 291 10.53 7.64 15.34
C MET A 291 12.05 7.66 15.19
N VAL A 292 12.60 7.01 14.15
CA VAL A 292 14.03 7.12 13.82
C VAL A 292 14.38 8.56 13.46
N GLY A 293 13.58 9.23 12.64
CA GLY A 293 13.81 10.63 12.26
C GLY A 293 13.69 11.63 13.41
N PHE A 294 12.96 11.28 14.48
CA PHE A 294 12.84 12.12 15.67
C PHE A 294 14.05 12.02 16.60
N TYR A 295 14.69 10.84 16.68
CA TYR A 295 15.76 10.58 17.64
C TYR A 295 17.15 10.53 17.03
N MET A 296 17.27 10.36 15.71
CA MET A 296 18.55 10.05 15.06
C MET A 296 18.84 11.01 13.88
N GLN A 297 20.07 10.94 13.38
CA GLN A 297 20.51 11.77 12.26
C GLN A 297 19.92 11.32 10.91
N PRO A 298 19.89 12.19 9.89
CA PRO A 298 19.39 11.85 8.57
C PRO A 298 20.04 10.61 7.94
N ASP A 299 21.33 10.40 8.12
CA ASP A 299 22.04 9.21 7.63
C ASP A 299 21.42 7.91 8.18
N ASP A 300 21.07 7.89 9.47
CA ASP A 300 20.43 6.75 10.11
C ASP A 300 19.01 6.51 9.56
N VAL A 301 18.26 7.59 9.31
CA VAL A 301 16.95 7.51 8.65
C VAL A 301 17.08 6.87 7.27
N ALA A 302 18.09 7.28 6.49
CA ALA A 302 18.36 6.73 5.17
C ALA A 302 18.65 5.23 5.23
N VAL A 303 19.55 4.80 6.11
CA VAL A 303 19.93 3.39 6.30
C VAL A 303 18.73 2.56 6.76
N TYR A 304 17.97 3.04 7.75
CA TYR A 304 16.78 2.34 8.26
C TYR A 304 15.72 2.21 7.18
N PHE A 305 15.42 3.28 6.45
CA PHE A 305 14.43 3.26 5.38
C PHE A 305 14.82 2.31 4.25
N ALA A 306 16.08 2.31 3.79
CA ALA A 306 16.57 1.37 2.79
C ALA A 306 16.41 -0.09 3.27
N THR A 307 16.65 -0.34 4.56
CA THR A 307 16.47 -1.65 5.20
C THR A 307 15.00 -2.08 5.18
N VAL A 308 14.08 -1.18 5.57
CA VAL A 308 12.62 -1.45 5.54
C VAL A 308 12.11 -1.62 4.11
N LYS A 309 12.65 -0.87 3.13
CA LYS A 309 12.28 -1.05 1.70
C LYS A 309 12.77 -2.37 1.14
N THR A 310 13.92 -2.86 1.57
CA THR A 310 14.40 -4.20 1.22
C THR A 310 13.52 -5.29 1.85
N LEU A 311 13.10 -5.12 3.11
CA LEU A 311 12.15 -5.98 3.81
C LEU A 311 10.77 -6.01 3.14
N ALA A 312 10.35 -4.92 2.51
CA ALA A 312 9.04 -4.81 1.86
C ALA A 312 8.79 -5.89 0.79
N LEU A 313 9.84 -6.51 0.24
CA LEU A 313 9.74 -7.65 -0.67
C LEU A 313 9.09 -8.87 0.02
N VAL A 314 9.38 -9.09 1.30
CA VAL A 314 8.74 -10.17 2.09
C VAL A 314 7.26 -9.83 2.34
N HIS A 315 6.96 -8.58 2.70
CA HIS A 315 5.59 -8.11 2.89
C HIS A 315 4.73 -8.23 1.62
N PHE A 316 5.35 -8.12 0.44
CA PHE A 316 4.64 -8.27 -0.82
C PHE A 316 3.93 -9.62 -0.94
N VAL A 317 4.57 -10.70 -0.50
CA VAL A 317 3.97 -12.06 -0.47
C VAL A 317 2.72 -12.06 0.42
N TYR A 318 2.84 -11.52 1.63
CA TYR A 318 1.74 -11.42 2.57
C TYR A 318 0.53 -10.65 1.99
N PHE A 319 0.78 -9.50 1.38
CA PHE A 319 -0.28 -8.68 0.77
C PHE A 319 -0.89 -9.34 -0.47
N ALA A 320 -0.13 -10.11 -1.24
CA ALA A 320 -0.64 -10.85 -2.39
C ALA A 320 -1.64 -11.92 -1.95
N VAL A 321 -1.30 -12.71 -0.94
CA VAL A 321 -2.22 -13.73 -0.37
C VAL A 321 -3.45 -13.05 0.24
N LYS A 322 -3.27 -12.01 1.06
CA LYS A 322 -4.35 -11.23 1.67
C LYS A 322 -5.37 -10.76 0.64
N ALA A 323 -4.93 -10.21 -0.48
CA ALA A 323 -5.80 -9.72 -1.54
C ALA A 323 -6.59 -10.86 -2.21
N GLY A 324 -5.96 -12.03 -2.41
CA GLY A 324 -6.58 -13.20 -3.02
C GLY A 324 -7.64 -13.88 -2.15
N VAL A 325 -7.45 -13.88 -0.83
CA VAL A 325 -8.33 -14.63 0.08
C VAL A 325 -9.52 -13.80 0.62
N ALA A 326 -9.44 -12.47 0.58
CA ALA A 326 -10.45 -11.60 1.19
C ALA A 326 -11.87 -11.87 0.67
N GLN A 327 -12.05 -11.98 -0.64
CA GLN A 327 -13.36 -12.28 -1.25
C GLN A 327 -13.87 -13.68 -0.88
N ARG A 328 -12.97 -14.68 -0.80
CA ARG A 328 -13.33 -16.05 -0.42
C ARG A 328 -13.74 -16.13 1.04
N TYR A 329 -13.08 -15.40 1.94
CA TYR A 329 -13.51 -15.28 3.34
C TYR A 329 -14.92 -14.71 3.45
N ALA A 330 -15.25 -13.65 2.71
CA ALA A 330 -16.58 -13.08 2.70
C ALA A 330 -17.63 -14.08 2.21
N ALA A 331 -17.36 -14.80 1.12
CA ALA A 331 -18.29 -15.79 0.56
C ALA A 331 -18.51 -16.97 1.51
N ILE A 332 -17.45 -17.53 2.09
CA ILE A 332 -17.51 -18.68 2.99
C ILE A 332 -18.18 -18.30 4.33
N ALA A 333 -17.85 -17.12 4.88
CA ALA A 333 -18.41 -16.67 6.16
C ALA A 333 -19.94 -16.53 6.12
N HIS A 334 -20.52 -16.21 4.94
CA HIS A 334 -21.96 -16.06 4.79
C HIS A 334 -22.68 -17.31 4.23
N GLY A 335 -21.96 -18.23 3.58
CA GLY A 335 -22.55 -19.39 2.91
C GLY A 335 -22.26 -20.74 3.57
N GLU A 336 -21.04 -20.99 3.99
CA GLU A 336 -20.57 -22.30 4.47
C GLU A 336 -19.62 -22.16 5.66
N PRO A 337 -20.12 -21.78 6.85
CA PRO A 337 -19.27 -21.48 8.02
C PRO A 337 -18.39 -22.67 8.45
N ASP A 338 -18.85 -23.91 8.22
CA ASP A 338 -18.10 -25.12 8.57
C ASP A 338 -16.79 -25.27 7.77
N LYS A 339 -16.73 -24.71 6.57
CA LYS A 339 -15.51 -24.68 5.74
C LYS A 339 -14.56 -23.53 6.08
N LEU A 340 -15.01 -22.57 6.87
CA LEU A 340 -14.22 -21.38 7.20
C LEU A 340 -12.93 -21.72 7.94
N ALA A 341 -13.01 -22.64 8.90
CA ALA A 341 -11.87 -23.05 9.70
C ALA A 341 -10.80 -23.79 8.87
N SER A 342 -11.22 -24.67 7.96
CA SER A 342 -10.29 -25.38 7.07
C SER A 342 -9.62 -24.45 6.09
N PHE A 343 -10.38 -23.56 5.47
CA PHE A 343 -9.84 -22.55 4.54
C PHE A 343 -8.93 -21.55 5.23
N ALA A 344 -9.25 -21.13 6.47
CA ALA A 344 -8.41 -20.23 7.24
C ALA A 344 -7.03 -20.85 7.53
N ARG A 345 -6.98 -22.13 7.88
CA ARG A 345 -5.70 -22.86 8.10
C ARG A 345 -4.89 -23.01 6.82
N GLU A 346 -5.55 -23.33 5.73
CA GLU A 346 -4.90 -23.42 4.41
C GLU A 346 -4.26 -22.09 4.00
N THR A 347 -4.92 -20.96 4.25
CA THR A 347 -4.38 -19.63 3.99
C THR A 347 -3.21 -19.26 4.89
N VAL A 348 -3.11 -19.78 6.10
CA VAL A 348 -1.91 -19.62 6.95
C VAL A 348 -0.70 -20.28 6.25
N ALA A 349 -0.85 -21.51 5.76
CA ALA A 349 0.25 -22.19 5.05
C ALA A 349 0.64 -21.46 3.75
N TRP A 350 -0.35 -21.00 2.98
CA TRP A 350 -0.09 -20.20 1.76
C TRP A 350 0.59 -18.87 2.03
N THR A 351 0.43 -18.32 3.24
CA THR A 351 1.11 -17.09 3.64
C THR A 351 2.49 -17.37 4.19
N PHE A 352 2.62 -18.36 5.06
CA PHE A 352 3.86 -18.64 5.79
C PHE A 352 4.98 -19.15 4.88
N TRP A 353 4.76 -20.21 4.11
CA TRP A 353 5.83 -20.84 3.34
C TRP A 353 6.43 -19.93 2.27
N PRO A 354 5.65 -19.24 1.42
CA PRO A 354 6.23 -18.32 0.46
C PRO A 354 6.90 -17.11 1.13
N SER A 355 6.35 -16.61 2.27
CA SER A 355 6.98 -15.52 3.03
C SER A 355 8.31 -15.95 3.64
N LEU A 356 8.42 -17.18 4.15
CA LEU A 356 9.66 -17.73 4.66
C LEU A 356 10.72 -17.87 3.57
N VAL A 357 10.36 -18.40 2.41
CA VAL A 357 11.28 -18.50 1.26
C VAL A 357 11.76 -17.12 0.83
N MET A 358 10.85 -16.14 0.71
CA MET A 358 11.21 -14.76 0.37
C MET A 358 12.08 -14.13 1.46
N ALA A 359 11.79 -14.39 2.73
CA ALA A 359 12.58 -13.92 3.87
C ALA A 359 14.02 -14.43 3.82
N LEU A 360 14.19 -15.72 3.55
CA LEU A 360 15.52 -16.32 3.37
C LEU A 360 16.26 -15.74 2.15
N ALA A 361 15.55 -15.50 1.04
CA ALA A 361 16.11 -14.84 -0.13
C ALA A 361 16.56 -13.39 0.18
N VAL A 362 15.73 -12.63 0.93
CA VAL A 362 16.07 -11.27 1.36
C VAL A 362 17.26 -11.28 2.32
N LEU A 363 17.38 -12.24 3.23
CA LEU A 363 18.57 -12.36 4.08
C LEU A 363 19.83 -12.73 3.28
N ALA A 364 19.72 -13.62 2.30
CA ALA A 364 20.84 -13.99 1.45
C ALA A 364 21.31 -12.85 0.53
N LEU A 365 20.38 -12.09 -0.03
CA LEU A 365 20.65 -11.01 -1.00
C LEU A 365 20.62 -9.61 -0.37
N GLY A 366 20.27 -9.48 0.91
CA GLY A 366 20.02 -8.19 1.56
C GLY A 366 21.25 -7.29 1.60
N LYS A 367 22.43 -7.85 1.89
CA LYS A 367 23.67 -7.07 1.89
C LYS A 367 23.97 -6.46 0.50
N PRO A 368 24.05 -7.22 -0.60
CA PRO A 368 24.21 -6.63 -1.93
C PRO A 368 23.08 -5.68 -2.33
N MET A 369 21.84 -5.92 -1.91
CA MET A 369 20.72 -5.01 -2.18
C MET A 369 20.90 -3.67 -1.46
N LEU A 370 21.33 -3.66 -0.20
CA LEU A 370 21.62 -2.44 0.53
C LEU A 370 22.83 -1.68 -0.06
N MET A 371 23.84 -2.37 -0.51
CA MET A 371 24.99 -1.76 -1.22
C MET A 371 24.59 -1.04 -2.53
N LEU A 372 23.44 -1.39 -3.13
CA LEU A 372 22.92 -0.66 -4.30
C LEU A 372 22.58 0.80 -3.95
N PHE A 373 22.17 1.10 -2.73
CA PHE A 373 21.84 2.46 -2.30
C PHE A 373 23.08 3.36 -2.18
N GLY A 374 24.25 2.79 -1.88
CA GLY A 374 25.51 3.52 -1.76
C GLY A 374 26.37 3.05 -0.60
N PRO A 375 27.52 3.71 -0.36
CA PRO A 375 28.40 3.40 0.76
C PRO A 375 27.67 3.62 2.11
N GLY A 376 27.90 2.74 3.08
CA GLY A 376 27.34 2.85 4.43
C GLY A 376 25.94 2.27 4.61
N PHE A 377 25.16 2.03 3.56
CA PHE A 377 23.82 1.46 3.68
C PHE A 377 23.83 -0.02 4.11
N ASP A 378 24.93 -0.72 3.92
CA ASP A 378 25.13 -2.10 4.39
C ASP A 378 25.14 -2.22 5.93
N ALA A 379 25.30 -1.11 6.68
CA ALA A 379 25.07 -1.06 8.12
C ALA A 379 23.65 -1.49 8.53
N GLY A 380 22.68 -1.37 7.64
CA GLY A 380 21.30 -1.85 7.84
C GLY A 380 21.15 -3.38 7.73
N TYR A 381 22.15 -4.10 7.18
CA TYR A 381 22.03 -5.55 6.96
C TYR A 381 21.78 -6.37 8.23
N PRO A 382 22.46 -6.15 9.36
CA PRO A 382 22.18 -6.87 10.59
C PRO A 382 20.76 -6.64 11.12
N LEU A 383 20.15 -5.47 10.88
CA LEU A 383 18.80 -5.14 11.29
C LEU A 383 17.75 -5.97 10.56
N LEU A 384 18.06 -6.42 9.31
CA LEU A 384 17.17 -7.27 8.53
C LEU A 384 16.85 -8.59 9.25
N PHE A 385 17.79 -9.16 10.02
CA PHE A 385 17.53 -10.40 10.75
C PHE A 385 16.42 -10.25 11.78
N LEU A 386 16.44 -9.14 12.53
CA LEU A 386 15.38 -8.83 13.51
C LEU A 386 14.04 -8.55 12.81
N LEU A 387 14.06 -7.70 11.79
CA LEU A 387 12.84 -7.30 11.08
C LEU A 387 12.21 -8.47 10.33
N VAL A 388 13.01 -9.33 9.70
CA VAL A 388 12.55 -10.56 9.05
C VAL A 388 11.88 -11.48 10.06
N PHE A 389 12.44 -11.62 11.27
CA PHE A 389 11.81 -12.43 12.33
C PHE A 389 10.40 -11.93 12.66
N GLY A 390 10.20 -10.61 12.81
CA GLY A 390 8.88 -10.01 13.03
C GLY A 390 7.89 -10.31 11.88
N VAL A 391 8.34 -10.15 10.63
CA VAL A 391 7.49 -10.42 9.44
C VAL A 391 7.12 -11.89 9.32
N VAL A 392 8.06 -12.80 9.55
CA VAL A 392 7.81 -14.26 9.52
C VAL A 392 6.85 -14.67 10.65
N ALA A 393 7.00 -14.09 11.85
CA ALA A 393 6.07 -14.33 12.94
C ALA A 393 4.64 -13.87 12.58
N ARG A 394 4.50 -12.72 11.90
CA ARG A 394 3.20 -12.26 11.38
C ARG A 394 2.66 -13.20 10.29
N ALA A 395 3.51 -13.69 9.39
CA ALA A 395 3.11 -14.65 8.36
C ALA A 395 2.66 -16.00 8.95
N ALA A 396 3.19 -16.40 10.12
CA ALA A 396 2.87 -17.64 10.79
C ALA A 396 1.41 -17.72 11.32
N VAL A 397 0.74 -16.61 11.46
CA VAL A 397 -0.69 -16.56 11.82
C VAL A 397 -1.60 -16.28 10.60
N GLY A 398 -1.02 -15.96 9.43
CA GLY A 398 -1.76 -15.67 8.22
C GLY A 398 -2.56 -14.34 8.27
N PRO A 399 -3.46 -14.09 7.31
CA PRO A 399 -4.19 -12.84 7.17
C PRO A 399 -5.41 -12.77 8.13
N CYS A 400 -5.16 -12.82 9.46
CA CYS A 400 -6.19 -12.76 10.51
C CYS A 400 -7.10 -11.54 10.39
N GLU A 401 -6.53 -10.38 10.02
CA GLU A 401 -7.30 -9.16 9.86
C GLU A 401 -8.32 -9.23 8.71
N SER A 402 -7.99 -9.94 7.63
CA SER A 402 -8.94 -10.15 6.53
C SER A 402 -10.12 -10.99 6.97
N LEU A 403 -9.85 -12.07 7.72
CA LEU A 403 -10.90 -12.92 8.26
C LEU A 403 -11.80 -12.15 9.21
N LEU A 404 -11.25 -11.40 10.18
CA LEU A 404 -12.02 -10.59 11.13
C LEU A 404 -12.85 -9.51 10.43
N THR A 405 -12.25 -8.80 9.46
CA THR A 405 -12.93 -7.73 8.73
C THR A 405 -14.11 -8.27 7.91
N MET A 406 -13.90 -9.39 7.19
CA MET A 406 -14.96 -10.02 6.38
C MET A 406 -16.05 -10.69 7.25
N SER A 407 -15.73 -11.02 8.51
CA SER A 407 -16.69 -11.53 9.49
C SER A 407 -17.38 -10.43 10.33
N GLY A 408 -17.20 -9.15 9.99
CA GLY A 408 -17.86 -8.01 10.65
C GLY A 408 -17.18 -7.47 11.91
N TYR A 409 -15.97 -7.95 12.26
CA TYR A 409 -15.21 -7.51 13.45
C TYR A 409 -14.17 -6.42 13.14
N GLN A 410 -14.41 -5.58 12.15
CA GLN A 410 -13.49 -4.52 11.74
C GLN A 410 -13.09 -3.53 12.86
N ASN A 411 -14.04 -3.21 13.76
CA ASN A 411 -13.76 -2.30 14.87
C ASN A 411 -12.76 -2.91 15.88
N VAL A 412 -12.77 -4.24 16.02
CA VAL A 412 -11.81 -4.95 16.89
C VAL A 412 -10.42 -4.92 16.26
N CYS A 413 -10.32 -5.07 14.93
CA CYS A 413 -9.05 -4.90 14.21
C CYS A 413 -8.49 -3.48 14.41
N ALA A 414 -9.34 -2.45 14.34
CA ALA A 414 -8.92 -1.07 14.59
C ALA A 414 -8.35 -0.89 16.01
N LEU A 415 -9.02 -1.46 17.00
CA LEU A 415 -8.55 -1.41 18.38
C LEU A 415 -7.18 -2.11 18.56
N VAL A 416 -7.02 -3.29 17.95
CA VAL A 416 -5.74 -4.01 17.97
C VAL A 416 -4.64 -3.18 17.32
N TYR A 417 -4.91 -2.56 16.17
CA TYR A 417 -3.93 -1.67 15.51
C TYR A 417 -3.58 -0.45 16.35
N ALA A 418 -4.57 0.18 17.01
CA ALA A 418 -4.33 1.31 17.90
C ALA A 418 -3.44 0.93 19.09
N ILE A 419 -3.72 -0.21 19.72
CA ILE A 419 -2.91 -0.71 20.85
C ILE A 419 -1.50 -1.07 20.37
N THR A 420 -1.38 -1.74 19.21
CA THR A 420 -0.08 -2.10 18.63
C THR A 420 0.73 -0.86 18.26
N LEU A 421 0.09 0.18 17.71
CA LEU A 421 0.75 1.44 17.42
C LEU A 421 1.27 2.12 18.69
N ALA A 422 0.45 2.20 19.74
CA ALA A 422 0.86 2.75 21.03
C ALA A 422 2.02 1.95 21.65
N PHE A 423 1.98 0.62 21.53
CA PHE A 423 3.05 -0.27 21.98
C PHE A 423 4.34 -0.06 21.16
N ASN A 424 4.24 0.04 19.83
CA ASN A 424 5.38 0.33 18.95
C ASN A 424 6.03 1.68 19.28
N ILE A 425 5.23 2.74 19.40
CA ILE A 425 5.72 4.09 19.77
C ILE A 425 6.37 4.06 21.15
N GLY A 426 5.74 3.45 22.15
CA GLY A 426 6.28 3.35 23.51
C GLY A 426 7.61 2.60 23.56
N LEU A 427 7.72 1.46 22.86
CA LEU A 427 8.99 0.74 22.74
C LEU A 427 10.05 1.56 22.00
N SER A 428 9.68 2.24 20.91
CA SER A 428 10.60 3.09 20.15
C SER A 428 11.15 4.23 21.02
N MET A 429 10.31 4.89 21.81
CA MET A 429 10.72 5.93 22.76
C MET A 429 11.72 5.44 23.81
N LEU A 430 11.58 4.18 24.25
CA LEU A 430 12.46 3.58 25.24
C LEU A 430 13.77 3.05 24.63
N LEU A 431 13.69 2.42 23.46
CA LEU A 431 14.79 1.65 22.91
C LEU A 431 15.67 2.46 21.94
N ILE A 432 15.11 3.40 21.16
CA ILE A 432 15.90 4.16 20.19
C ILE A 432 16.96 5.03 20.87
N PRO A 433 16.67 5.77 21.96
CA PRO A 433 17.69 6.61 22.59
C PRO A 433 18.89 5.84 23.14
N SER A 434 18.70 4.56 23.53
CA SER A 434 19.76 3.73 24.13
C SER A 434 20.44 2.78 23.13
N LEU A 435 19.72 2.30 22.12
CA LEU A 435 20.18 1.27 21.18
C LEU A 435 20.24 1.74 19.72
N GLY A 436 19.86 2.99 19.44
CA GLY A 436 19.86 3.53 18.08
C GLY A 436 18.96 2.73 17.13
N LEU A 437 19.46 2.46 15.93
CA LEU A 437 18.74 1.70 14.91
C LEU A 437 18.34 0.28 15.35
N TRP A 438 19.12 -0.35 16.22
CA TRP A 438 18.76 -1.63 16.82
C TRP A 438 17.49 -1.51 17.66
N GLY A 439 17.36 -0.41 18.42
CA GLY A 439 16.15 -0.11 19.18
C GLY A 439 14.91 0.00 18.30
N ALA A 440 15.01 0.67 17.16
CA ALA A 440 13.93 0.77 16.18
C ALA A 440 13.54 -0.60 15.61
N ALA A 441 14.55 -1.41 15.20
CA ALA A 441 14.31 -2.74 14.65
C ALA A 441 13.66 -3.70 15.67
N ILE A 442 14.10 -3.66 16.93
CA ILE A 442 13.53 -4.45 18.03
C ILE A 442 12.08 -4.01 18.29
N ALA A 443 11.82 -2.70 18.41
CA ALA A 443 10.49 -2.17 18.66
C ALA A 443 9.50 -2.58 17.57
N THR A 444 9.90 -2.44 16.29
CA THR A 444 9.09 -2.81 15.14
C THR A 444 8.83 -4.32 15.09
N SER A 445 9.85 -5.15 15.36
CA SER A 445 9.69 -6.61 15.34
C SER A 445 8.78 -7.09 16.48
N LEU A 446 8.94 -6.55 17.69
CA LEU A 446 8.07 -6.87 18.82
C LEU A 446 6.64 -6.40 18.59
N ALA A 447 6.44 -5.24 17.96
CA ALA A 447 5.11 -4.77 17.59
C ALA A 447 4.44 -5.69 16.57
N MET A 448 5.17 -6.20 15.55
CA MET A 448 4.66 -7.16 14.60
C MET A 448 4.26 -8.50 15.26
N ILE A 449 5.06 -8.98 16.21
CA ILE A 449 4.77 -10.20 16.97
C ILE A 449 3.54 -9.99 17.86
N PHE A 450 3.46 -8.85 18.53
CA PHE A 450 2.29 -8.48 19.34
C PHE A 450 1.02 -8.39 18.50
N GLU A 451 1.07 -7.70 17.34
CA GLU A 451 -0.03 -7.61 16.39
C GLU A 451 -0.51 -8.99 15.96
N ALA A 452 0.41 -9.84 15.52
CA ALA A 452 0.13 -11.20 15.09
C ALA A 452 -0.55 -12.02 16.19
N GLY A 453 -0.03 -11.99 17.39
CA GLY A 453 -0.59 -12.67 18.56
C GLY A 453 -1.97 -12.14 18.94
N ALA A 454 -2.15 -10.81 18.99
CA ALA A 454 -3.41 -10.18 19.34
C ALA A 454 -4.51 -10.46 18.31
N LEU A 455 -4.19 -10.40 17.01
CA LEU A 455 -5.14 -10.72 15.95
C LEU A 455 -5.51 -12.21 15.97
N SER A 456 -4.53 -13.12 16.08
CA SER A 456 -4.78 -14.56 16.16
C SER A 456 -5.60 -14.93 17.38
N PHE A 457 -5.29 -14.37 18.55
CA PHE A 457 -6.10 -14.53 19.76
C PHE A 457 -7.53 -14.01 19.59
N THR A 458 -7.70 -12.89 18.93
CA THR A 458 -9.02 -12.32 18.62
C THR A 458 -9.85 -13.23 17.71
N VAL A 459 -9.23 -13.79 16.66
CA VAL A 459 -9.87 -14.78 15.78
C VAL A 459 -10.31 -16.00 16.59
N TRP A 460 -9.42 -16.53 17.43
CA TRP A 460 -9.75 -17.67 18.28
C TRP A 460 -10.93 -17.36 19.21
N ARG A 461 -10.91 -16.21 19.88
CA ARG A 461 -11.97 -15.83 20.84
C ARG A 461 -13.31 -15.53 20.19
N LYS A 462 -13.33 -14.94 18.98
CA LYS A 462 -14.56 -14.48 18.31
C LYS A 462 -15.13 -15.51 17.35
N LEU A 463 -14.31 -16.30 16.71
CA LEU A 463 -14.70 -17.25 15.66
C LEU A 463 -14.41 -18.71 16.03
N GLY A 464 -13.72 -18.97 17.16
CA GLY A 464 -13.33 -20.32 17.55
C GLY A 464 -12.27 -20.96 16.65
N ILE A 465 -11.63 -20.19 15.77
CA ILE A 465 -10.69 -20.68 14.76
C ILE A 465 -9.26 -20.37 15.23
N ALA A 466 -8.46 -21.42 15.41
CA ALA A 466 -7.03 -21.26 15.70
C ALA A 466 -6.26 -21.02 14.37
N MET A 467 -5.69 -19.83 14.22
CA MET A 467 -4.86 -19.44 13.08
C MET A 467 -3.39 -19.41 13.50
N ALA A 468 -2.68 -20.54 13.36
CA ALA A 468 -1.24 -20.63 13.51
C ALA A 468 -0.71 -21.85 12.75
N ILE A 469 0.47 -21.71 12.14
CA ILE A 469 1.09 -22.75 11.29
C ILE A 469 1.43 -24.04 12.08
N PHE A 470 1.68 -23.91 13.39
CA PHE A 470 2.11 -25.03 14.26
C PHE A 470 0.95 -25.74 14.97
N ILE A 471 -0.33 -25.32 14.77
CA ILE A 471 -1.46 -25.97 15.42
C ILE A 471 -2.01 -27.05 14.46
N PRO A 472 -1.95 -28.37 14.87
CA PRO A 472 -2.46 -29.44 14.03
C PRO A 472 -3.97 -29.34 13.80
N ALA A 473 -4.42 -29.85 12.66
CA ALA A 473 -5.80 -29.73 12.18
C ALA A 473 -6.89 -30.36 13.11
N ALA A 474 -6.49 -31.16 14.09
CA ALA A 474 -7.39 -32.00 14.89
C ALA A 474 -7.90 -31.36 16.21
N ALA A 475 -7.39 -30.20 16.65
CA ALA A 475 -7.72 -29.66 17.97
C ALA A 475 -9.06 -28.88 18.06
N GLY A 476 -9.89 -28.86 17.02
CA GLY A 476 -11.11 -28.03 16.94
C GLY A 476 -12.45 -28.73 17.08
N SER A 477 -12.52 -30.07 17.28
CA SER A 477 -13.80 -30.80 17.33
C SER A 477 -14.26 -31.26 18.72
N GLU A 478 -13.45 -31.06 19.77
CA GLU A 478 -13.78 -31.59 21.10
C GLU A 478 -14.10 -30.53 22.18
N ALA A 479 -14.18 -29.26 21.82
CA ALA A 479 -14.57 -28.22 22.79
C ALA A 479 -15.89 -27.55 22.37
N ARG A 480 -17.00 -28.32 22.42
CA ARG A 480 -18.37 -27.83 22.55
C ARG A 480 -19.07 -28.57 23.67
#